data_1383557d204cf987f7b9bc4dd2ebbbb7
#
_entry.id   1383557d204cf987f7b9bc4dd2ebbbb7
#
_cell.length_a   1.000
_cell.length_b   1.000
_cell.length_c   1.000
_cell.angle_alpha   90.00
_cell.angle_beta   90.00
_cell.angle_gamma   90.00
#
_symmetry.space_group_name_H-M   'P 1'
#
loop_
_entity.id
_entity.type
_entity.pdbx_description
1 polymer ?
#
loop_
_entity_poly.entity_id
_entity_poly.type
_entity_poly.pdbx_seq_one_letter_code
_entity_poly.pdbx_strand_id
1 'polypeptide(L)'
;GYGRAFAAAIVGAAATIGPIIPPSIIMIIYASIAGQSVARMFIGGIVPGVLMGIALMMIVGVLARRRGIGGGLHTSLGEIAVATRRALVVLAMPVIVVGGILGGVFTATESAAVAVAYALFVGLVVFRTVRLTDLAPIVKSATLTTGKVMFVLATASGFSWILARAGAPQELAALPVFGSGAPAWLILLALNILLLILGSVMEAIAILLIIVPMILPIALKAGIDPIHLGVMMSFNLTIGLITPPFGSIMFVMCGIAKVSIYEFSREAMPFIVVLVVALGLITYVPSLVLFLPDLIMGKG
;
A
#
# COMPACT_ATOMS: atom_id res chain seq x y z
N GLY A 1 14.73 19.54 17.44
CA GLY A 1 14.45 18.64 16.36
C GLY A 1 14.03 17.24 16.82
N TYR A 2 13.54 16.45 15.92
CA TYR A 2 13.18 15.05 16.19
C TYR A 2 14.44 14.20 16.42
N GLY A 3 14.39 13.29 17.40
CA GLY A 3 15.41 12.25 17.55
C GLY A 3 15.44 11.33 16.32
N ARG A 4 16.62 10.77 15.97
CA ARG A 4 16.82 9.97 14.75
C ARG A 4 15.82 8.81 14.61
N ALA A 5 15.61 8.04 15.69
CA ALA A 5 14.71 6.91 15.70
C ALA A 5 13.25 7.34 15.49
N PHE A 6 12.82 8.42 16.13
CA PHE A 6 11.46 8.95 15.97
C PHE A 6 11.24 9.52 14.57
N ALA A 7 12.20 10.25 14.02
CA ALA A 7 12.13 10.74 12.64
C ALA A 7 12.06 9.58 11.64
N ALA A 8 12.88 8.54 11.83
CA ALA A 8 12.84 7.33 11.02
C ALA A 8 11.47 6.62 11.09
N ALA A 9 10.89 6.52 12.30
CA ALA A 9 9.57 5.92 12.49
C ALA A 9 8.45 6.72 11.79
N ILE A 10 8.49 8.07 11.86
CA ILE A 10 7.53 8.93 11.14
C ILE A 10 7.64 8.71 9.63
N VAL A 11 8.85 8.77 9.08
CA VAL A 11 9.08 8.61 7.64
C VAL A 11 8.71 7.20 7.20
N GLY A 12 9.08 6.17 7.97
CA GLY A 12 8.71 4.79 7.71
C GLY A 12 7.20 4.58 7.72
N ALA A 13 6.49 5.13 8.72
CA ALA A 13 5.03 5.07 8.77
C ALA A 13 4.39 5.83 7.60
N ALA A 14 4.88 7.02 7.25
CA ALA A 14 4.40 7.77 6.09
C ALA A 14 4.62 7.02 4.77
N ALA A 15 5.73 6.28 4.64
CA ALA A 15 6.02 5.48 3.45
C ALA A 15 4.99 4.36 3.20
N THR A 16 4.28 3.89 4.24
CA THR A 16 3.21 2.89 4.08
C THR A 16 1.98 3.43 3.33
N ILE A 17 1.83 4.75 3.20
CA ILE A 17 0.73 5.37 2.43
C ILE A 17 0.90 5.10 0.93
N GLY A 18 2.15 5.08 0.44
CA GLY A 18 2.46 4.95 -0.99
C GLY A 18 1.80 3.75 -1.68
N PRO A 19 1.89 2.53 -1.13
CA PRO A 19 1.25 1.37 -1.71
C PRO A 19 -0.29 1.35 -1.65
N ILE A 20 -0.93 2.31 -0.97
CA ILE A 20 -2.39 2.40 -0.85
C ILE A 20 -2.95 3.50 -1.75
N ILE A 21 -2.29 4.66 -1.82
CA ILE A 21 -2.71 5.72 -2.72
C ILE A 21 -2.29 5.35 -4.15
N PRO A 22 -3.22 5.38 -5.12
CA PRO A 22 -2.91 5.01 -6.50
C PRO A 22 -1.85 5.90 -7.18
N PRO A 23 -1.04 5.32 -8.05
CA PRO A 23 -1.01 3.92 -8.52
C PRO A 23 -0.31 2.96 -7.55
N SER A 24 -0.88 1.78 -7.32
CA SER A 24 -0.40 0.77 -6.36
C SER A 24 -0.11 -0.57 -7.03
N ILE A 25 1.12 -1.05 -6.90
CA ILE A 25 1.52 -2.36 -7.43
C ILE A 25 0.77 -3.49 -6.72
N ILE A 26 0.60 -3.40 -5.39
CA ILE A 26 -0.12 -4.39 -4.58
C ILE A 26 -1.57 -4.54 -5.08
N MET A 27 -2.25 -3.42 -5.33
CA MET A 27 -3.62 -3.42 -5.84
C MET A 27 -3.73 -3.94 -7.27
N ILE A 28 -2.75 -3.66 -8.15
CA ILE A 28 -2.72 -4.22 -9.51
C ILE A 28 -2.59 -5.74 -9.46
N ILE A 29 -1.68 -6.25 -8.63
CA ILE A 29 -1.46 -7.70 -8.49
C ILE A 29 -2.71 -8.37 -7.92
N TYR A 30 -3.31 -7.80 -6.86
CA TYR A 30 -4.57 -8.32 -6.33
C TYR A 30 -5.65 -8.34 -7.40
N ALA A 31 -5.87 -7.24 -8.12
CA ALA A 31 -6.87 -7.15 -9.17
C ALA A 31 -6.67 -8.21 -10.26
N SER A 32 -5.41 -8.45 -10.65
CA SER A 32 -5.05 -9.48 -11.64
C SER A 32 -5.39 -10.89 -11.15
N ILE A 33 -5.10 -11.21 -9.88
CA ILE A 33 -5.37 -12.54 -9.31
C ILE A 33 -6.87 -12.74 -9.09
N ALA A 34 -7.56 -11.71 -8.58
CA ALA A 34 -8.98 -11.76 -8.24
C ALA A 34 -9.90 -11.51 -9.44
N GLY A 35 -9.37 -11.24 -10.64
CA GLY A 35 -10.16 -10.92 -11.83
C GLY A 35 -10.96 -9.62 -11.69
N GLN A 36 -10.44 -8.65 -10.92
CA GLN A 36 -11.12 -7.39 -10.63
C GLN A 36 -10.58 -6.22 -11.47
N SER A 37 -11.39 -5.17 -11.58
CA SER A 37 -10.98 -3.94 -12.26
C SER A 37 -9.89 -3.20 -11.46
N VAL A 38 -8.74 -2.95 -12.09
CA VAL A 38 -7.65 -2.14 -11.52
C VAL A 38 -8.15 -0.72 -11.21
N ALA A 39 -9.00 -0.15 -12.08
CA ALA A 39 -9.60 1.16 -11.87
C ALA A 39 -10.45 1.21 -10.60
N ARG A 40 -11.33 0.21 -10.39
CA ARG A 40 -12.14 0.12 -9.15
C ARG A 40 -11.27 -0.05 -7.92
N MET A 41 -10.22 -0.86 -7.99
CA MET A 41 -9.27 -1.02 -6.90
C MET A 41 -8.57 0.30 -6.54
N PHE A 42 -8.15 1.05 -7.56
CA PHE A 42 -7.49 2.34 -7.36
C PHE A 42 -8.41 3.36 -6.69
N ILE A 43 -9.65 3.50 -7.20
CA ILE A 43 -10.62 4.42 -6.59
C ILE A 43 -10.93 3.99 -5.16
N GLY A 44 -11.09 2.68 -4.91
CA GLY A 44 -11.34 2.13 -3.58
C GLY A 44 -10.23 2.40 -2.57
N GLY A 45 -8.99 2.57 -3.03
CA GLY A 45 -7.83 2.89 -2.20
C GLY A 45 -7.71 4.36 -1.79
N ILE A 46 -8.39 5.30 -2.47
CA ILE A 46 -8.25 6.74 -2.22
C ILE A 46 -8.71 7.11 -0.80
N VAL A 47 -9.93 6.75 -0.43
CA VAL A 47 -10.49 7.08 0.90
C VAL A 47 -9.68 6.43 2.03
N PRO A 48 -9.36 5.11 1.98
CA PRO A 48 -8.46 4.49 2.95
C PRO A 48 -7.08 5.15 3.03
N GLY A 49 -6.47 5.52 1.91
CA GLY A 49 -5.18 6.21 1.88
C GLY A 49 -5.22 7.59 2.55
N VAL A 50 -6.28 8.37 2.29
CA VAL A 50 -6.49 9.67 2.95
C VAL A 50 -6.73 9.47 4.45
N LEU A 51 -7.55 8.49 4.86
CA LEU A 51 -7.79 8.14 6.26
C LEU A 51 -6.47 7.80 6.97
N MET A 52 -5.63 6.99 6.33
CA MET A 52 -4.30 6.63 6.81
C MET A 52 -3.42 7.87 7.02
N GLY A 53 -3.39 8.77 6.03
CA GLY A 53 -2.64 10.03 6.12
C GLY A 53 -3.09 10.91 7.27
N ILE A 54 -4.40 11.08 7.44
CA ILE A 54 -4.99 11.86 8.54
C ILE A 54 -4.65 11.21 9.89
N ALA A 55 -4.81 9.90 10.02
CA ALA A 55 -4.51 9.16 11.25
C ALA A 55 -3.04 9.31 11.65
N LEU A 56 -2.11 9.21 10.69
CA LEU A 56 -0.70 9.42 10.93
C LEU A 56 -0.36 10.87 11.29
N MET A 57 -0.97 11.85 10.62
CA MET A 57 -0.78 13.26 10.98
C MET A 57 -1.26 13.56 12.40
N MET A 58 -2.41 13.01 12.80
CA MET A 58 -2.94 13.18 14.16
C MET A 58 -1.99 12.63 15.22
N ILE A 59 -1.49 11.38 15.03
CA ILE A 59 -0.60 10.77 16.02
C ILE A 59 0.75 11.48 16.08
N VAL A 60 1.31 11.92 14.92
CA VAL A 60 2.53 12.75 14.89
C VAL A 60 2.32 14.05 15.70
N GLY A 61 1.20 14.74 15.46
CA GLY A 61 0.88 15.98 16.18
C GLY A 61 0.77 15.79 17.69
N VAL A 62 0.12 14.71 18.13
CA VAL A 62 0.00 14.36 19.55
C VAL A 62 1.38 14.05 20.17
N LEU A 63 2.17 13.22 19.51
CA LEU A 63 3.49 12.81 20.01
C LEU A 63 4.48 13.98 20.00
N ALA A 64 4.47 14.84 18.99
CA ALA A 64 5.30 16.02 18.92
C ALA A 64 5.00 16.99 20.08
N ARG A 65 3.71 17.25 20.34
CA ARG A 65 3.29 18.08 21.47
C ARG A 65 3.71 17.49 22.81
N ARG A 66 3.51 16.18 23.02
CA ARG A 66 3.91 15.50 24.29
C ARG A 66 5.41 15.53 24.52
N ARG A 67 6.21 15.57 23.45
CA ARG A 67 7.69 15.63 23.54
C ARG A 67 8.23 17.06 23.59
N GLY A 68 7.37 18.07 23.64
CA GLY A 68 7.79 19.48 23.64
C GLY A 68 8.45 19.90 22.30
N ILE A 69 8.24 19.13 21.23
CA ILE A 69 8.74 19.45 19.89
C ILE A 69 7.67 20.34 19.24
N GLY A 70 7.70 21.60 19.58
CA GLY A 70 6.79 22.61 19.06
C GLY A 70 7.56 23.86 18.62
N GLY A 71 7.02 24.58 17.67
CA GLY A 71 7.64 25.81 17.14
C GLY A 71 8.32 25.56 15.80
N GLY A 72 7.54 25.10 14.82
CA GLY A 72 7.96 25.13 13.44
C GLY A 72 8.26 26.56 12.98
N LEU A 73 9.14 26.71 12.03
CA LEU A 73 9.36 27.95 11.30
C LEU A 73 8.00 28.48 10.81
N HIS A 74 7.72 29.75 11.09
CA HIS A 74 6.56 30.41 10.50
C HIS A 74 6.76 30.49 8.99
N THR A 75 6.10 29.60 8.27
CA THR A 75 6.16 29.59 6.80
C THR A 75 5.26 30.70 6.25
N SER A 76 5.77 31.55 5.41
CA SER A 76 5.00 32.59 4.77
C SER A 76 4.03 32.00 3.72
N LEU A 77 2.89 32.66 3.48
CA LEU A 77 1.96 32.26 2.43
C LEU A 77 2.63 32.19 1.04
N GLY A 78 3.62 33.06 0.79
CA GLY A 78 4.40 33.04 -0.43
C GLY A 78 5.24 31.78 -0.60
N GLU A 79 5.90 31.31 0.47
CA GLU A 79 6.66 30.05 0.47
C GLU A 79 5.76 28.84 0.23
N ILE A 80 4.57 28.84 0.85
CA ILE A 80 3.57 27.80 0.62
C ILE A 80 3.14 27.78 -0.85
N ALA A 81 2.84 28.93 -1.45
CA ALA A 81 2.43 29.05 -2.85
C ALA A 81 3.51 28.54 -3.81
N VAL A 82 4.78 28.89 -3.58
CA VAL A 82 5.92 28.42 -4.38
C VAL A 82 6.11 26.91 -4.25
N ALA A 83 6.04 26.38 -3.02
CA ALA A 83 6.15 24.94 -2.76
C ALA A 83 5.00 24.18 -3.43
N THR A 84 3.76 24.66 -3.30
CA THR A 84 2.57 24.09 -3.94
C THR A 84 2.72 24.06 -5.46
N ARG A 85 3.16 25.17 -6.10
CA ARG A 85 3.35 25.21 -7.55
C ARG A 85 4.37 24.18 -8.04
N ARG A 86 5.46 23.96 -7.29
CA ARG A 86 6.45 22.91 -7.61
C ARG A 86 5.88 21.51 -7.38
N ALA A 87 5.12 21.33 -6.31
CA ALA A 87 4.48 20.06 -6.02
C ALA A 87 3.41 19.68 -7.06
N LEU A 88 2.66 20.64 -7.61
CA LEU A 88 1.64 20.38 -8.64
C LEU A 88 2.22 19.67 -9.87
N VAL A 89 3.43 20.02 -10.30
CA VAL A 89 4.09 19.33 -11.43
C VAL A 89 4.32 17.86 -11.12
N VAL A 90 4.73 17.52 -9.89
CA VAL A 90 4.94 16.13 -9.47
C VAL A 90 3.61 15.41 -9.25
N LEU A 91 2.66 16.08 -8.61
CA LEU A 91 1.32 15.53 -8.33
C LEU A 91 0.46 15.35 -9.58
N ALA A 92 0.81 15.99 -10.69
CA ALA A 92 0.14 15.75 -11.97
C ALA A 92 0.32 14.30 -12.46
N MET A 93 1.43 13.62 -12.14
CA MET A 93 1.67 12.24 -12.57
C MET A 93 0.61 11.25 -12.06
N PRO A 94 0.30 11.16 -10.75
CA PRO A 94 -0.81 10.34 -10.27
C PRO A 94 -2.16 10.70 -10.92
N VAL A 95 -2.42 11.99 -11.12
CA VAL A 95 -3.66 12.46 -11.76
C VAL A 95 -3.74 11.99 -13.22
N ILE A 96 -2.65 12.07 -13.98
CA ILE A 96 -2.58 11.61 -15.38
C ILE A 96 -2.80 10.08 -15.44
N VAL A 97 -2.12 9.32 -14.57
CA VAL A 97 -2.23 7.85 -14.54
C VAL A 97 -3.64 7.41 -14.18
N VAL A 98 -4.13 7.87 -13.04
CA VAL A 98 -5.45 7.46 -12.54
C VAL A 98 -6.56 8.03 -13.42
N GLY A 99 -6.48 9.30 -13.79
CA GLY A 99 -7.45 9.94 -14.67
C GLY A 99 -7.52 9.31 -16.06
N GLY A 100 -6.37 8.90 -16.62
CA GLY A 100 -6.30 8.22 -17.91
C GLY A 100 -6.92 6.81 -17.88
N ILE A 101 -6.73 6.08 -16.78
CA ILE A 101 -7.35 4.75 -16.58
C ILE A 101 -8.87 4.92 -16.37
N LEU A 102 -9.30 5.86 -15.53
CA LEU A 102 -10.72 6.11 -15.24
C LEU A 102 -11.48 6.64 -16.45
N GLY A 103 -10.83 7.49 -17.24
CA GLY A 103 -11.38 8.00 -18.50
C GLY A 103 -11.42 6.98 -19.63
N GLY A 104 -10.93 5.75 -19.41
CA GLY A 104 -10.86 4.70 -20.43
C GLY A 104 -9.88 5.01 -21.58
N VAL A 105 -9.02 6.03 -21.40
CA VAL A 105 -8.03 6.44 -22.41
C VAL A 105 -6.85 5.47 -22.44
N PHE A 106 -6.47 4.96 -21.27
CA PHE A 106 -5.32 4.08 -21.10
C PHE A 106 -5.68 2.84 -20.29
N THR A 107 -5.08 1.71 -20.67
CA THR A 107 -4.97 0.54 -19.79
C THR A 107 -3.96 0.84 -18.66
N ALA A 108 -3.93 0.00 -17.62
CA ALA A 108 -2.95 0.13 -16.53
C ALA A 108 -1.49 0.08 -17.06
N THR A 109 -1.22 -0.77 -18.06
CA THR A 109 0.11 -0.91 -18.68
C THR A 109 0.49 0.33 -19.50
N GLU A 110 -0.43 0.86 -20.31
CA GLU A 110 -0.20 2.08 -21.09
C GLU A 110 -0.01 3.30 -20.17
N SER A 111 -0.79 3.40 -19.09
CA SER A 111 -0.61 4.43 -18.08
C SER A 111 0.78 4.40 -17.42
N ALA A 112 1.35 3.21 -17.20
CA ALA A 112 2.72 3.09 -16.70
C ALA A 112 3.74 3.65 -17.70
N ALA A 113 3.58 3.40 -19.02
CA ALA A 113 4.44 3.98 -20.05
C ALA A 113 4.31 5.51 -20.10
N VAL A 114 3.09 6.04 -20.01
CA VAL A 114 2.84 7.49 -19.93
C VAL A 114 3.48 8.09 -18.68
N ALA A 115 3.40 7.42 -17.52
CA ALA A 115 4.04 7.86 -16.29
C ALA A 115 5.57 7.94 -16.43
N VAL A 116 6.19 6.95 -17.07
CA VAL A 116 7.64 6.96 -17.35
C VAL A 116 8.00 8.13 -18.28
N ALA A 117 7.25 8.32 -19.37
CA ALA A 117 7.48 9.41 -20.30
C ALA A 117 7.34 10.78 -19.60
N TYR A 118 6.31 10.95 -18.77
CA TYR A 118 6.10 12.16 -17.98
C TYR A 118 7.23 12.40 -16.99
N ALA A 119 7.64 11.36 -16.24
CA ALA A 119 8.73 11.47 -15.27
C ALA A 119 10.05 11.84 -15.94
N LEU A 120 10.36 11.27 -17.11
CA LEU A 120 11.54 11.63 -17.90
C LEU A 120 11.46 13.08 -18.39
N PHE A 121 10.30 13.50 -18.91
CA PHE A 121 10.12 14.90 -19.35
C PHE A 121 10.32 15.87 -18.18
N VAL A 122 9.71 15.63 -17.04
CA VAL A 122 9.83 16.47 -15.86
C VAL A 122 11.26 16.48 -15.32
N GLY A 123 11.91 15.33 -15.24
CA GLY A 123 13.28 15.19 -14.72
C GLY A 123 14.35 15.80 -15.63
N LEU A 124 14.24 15.60 -16.95
CA LEU A 124 15.23 16.07 -17.93
C LEU A 124 15.01 17.53 -18.35
N VAL A 125 13.75 17.94 -18.53
CA VAL A 125 13.42 19.24 -19.16
C VAL A 125 12.99 20.26 -18.11
N VAL A 126 12.02 19.92 -17.24
CA VAL A 126 11.43 20.90 -16.30
C VAL A 126 12.36 21.17 -15.13
N PHE A 127 12.74 20.15 -14.39
CA PHE A 127 13.60 20.31 -13.20
C PHE A 127 15.10 20.16 -13.51
N ARG A 128 15.42 19.52 -14.63
CA ARG A 128 16.82 19.26 -15.06
C ARG A 128 17.67 18.59 -13.97
N THR A 129 17.01 17.73 -13.18
CA THR A 129 17.65 16.97 -12.08
C THR A 129 18.25 15.65 -12.56
N VAL A 130 17.82 15.15 -13.73
CA VAL A 130 18.30 13.92 -14.37
C VAL A 130 19.11 14.30 -15.60
N ARG A 131 20.27 13.67 -15.78
CA ARG A 131 21.12 13.80 -16.98
C ARG A 131 20.90 12.58 -17.87
N LEU A 132 21.17 12.71 -19.17
CA LEU A 132 21.13 11.56 -20.09
C LEU A 132 22.06 10.43 -19.67
N THR A 133 23.20 10.77 -19.05
CA THR A 133 24.14 9.79 -18.48
C THR A 133 23.57 8.97 -17.34
N ASP A 134 22.56 9.48 -16.64
CA ASP A 134 21.94 8.82 -15.50
C ASP A 134 20.89 7.78 -15.95
N LEU A 135 20.47 7.81 -17.23
CA LEU A 135 19.43 6.91 -17.74
C LEU A 135 19.90 5.44 -17.74
N ALA A 136 21.14 5.16 -18.12
CA ALA A 136 21.65 3.79 -18.15
C ALA A 136 21.65 3.13 -16.77
N PRO A 137 22.16 3.75 -15.68
CA PRO A 137 22.06 3.19 -14.34
C PRO A 137 20.60 3.11 -13.83
N ILE A 138 19.71 4.06 -14.19
CA ILE A 138 18.29 4.02 -13.83
C ILE A 138 17.62 2.80 -14.50
N VAL A 139 17.80 2.61 -15.80
CA VAL A 139 17.24 1.47 -16.54
C VAL A 139 17.77 0.15 -15.98
N LYS A 140 19.08 0.05 -15.70
CA LYS A 140 19.68 -1.13 -15.08
C LYS A 140 19.03 -1.44 -13.72
N SER A 141 18.87 -0.45 -12.88
CA SER A 141 18.22 -0.62 -11.56
C SER A 141 16.76 -1.05 -11.69
N ALA A 142 16.01 -0.41 -12.59
CA ALA A 142 14.62 -0.78 -12.87
C ALA A 142 14.50 -2.22 -13.39
N THR A 143 15.36 -2.62 -14.34
CA THR A 143 15.40 -3.99 -14.88
C THR A 143 15.69 -5.03 -13.79
N LEU A 144 16.66 -4.78 -12.91
CA LEU A 144 16.98 -5.67 -11.80
C LEU A 144 15.82 -5.78 -10.81
N THR A 145 15.15 -4.67 -10.50
CA THR A 145 13.98 -4.67 -9.62
C THR A 145 12.81 -5.44 -10.24
N THR A 146 12.52 -5.19 -11.51
CA THR A 146 11.50 -5.93 -12.27
C THR A 146 11.81 -7.42 -12.30
N GLY A 147 13.07 -7.79 -12.57
CA GLY A 147 13.50 -9.20 -12.57
C GLY A 147 13.27 -9.89 -11.22
N LYS A 148 13.58 -9.21 -10.11
CA LYS A 148 13.29 -9.72 -8.75
C LYS A 148 11.80 -9.95 -8.53
N VAL A 149 10.96 -8.96 -8.90
CA VAL A 149 9.49 -9.07 -8.76
C VAL A 149 8.96 -10.20 -9.61
N MET A 150 9.39 -10.33 -10.87
CA MET A 150 8.97 -11.40 -11.77
C MET A 150 9.39 -12.79 -11.26
N PHE A 151 10.58 -12.89 -10.66
CA PHE A 151 11.04 -14.14 -10.05
C PHE A 151 10.17 -14.55 -8.85
N VAL A 152 9.83 -13.58 -7.98
CA VAL A 152 8.89 -13.82 -6.87
C VAL A 152 7.52 -14.24 -7.39
N LEU A 153 6.99 -13.55 -8.40
CA LEU A 153 5.71 -13.90 -9.04
C LEU A 153 5.72 -15.33 -9.58
N ALA A 154 6.76 -15.71 -10.30
CA ALA A 154 6.88 -17.06 -10.90
C ALA A 154 6.95 -18.17 -9.82
N THR A 155 7.79 -17.98 -8.81
CA THR A 155 7.96 -18.97 -7.73
C THR A 155 6.72 -19.09 -6.84
N ALA A 156 6.12 -17.96 -6.47
CA ALA A 156 4.91 -17.94 -5.65
C ALA A 156 3.69 -18.51 -6.42
N SER A 157 3.59 -18.27 -7.72
CA SER A 157 2.53 -18.87 -8.55
C SER A 157 2.64 -20.40 -8.62
N GLY A 158 3.86 -20.92 -8.77
CA GLY A 158 4.11 -22.36 -8.71
C GLY A 158 3.73 -22.97 -7.36
N PHE A 159 4.10 -22.30 -6.27
CA PHE A 159 3.74 -22.71 -4.92
C PHE A 159 2.23 -22.68 -4.68
N SER A 160 1.56 -21.60 -5.10
CA SER A 160 0.10 -21.45 -5.02
C SER A 160 -0.63 -22.56 -5.78
N TRP A 161 -0.13 -22.95 -6.98
CA TRP A 161 -0.68 -24.06 -7.76
C TRP A 161 -0.56 -25.39 -7.01
N ILE A 162 0.59 -25.66 -6.38
CA ILE A 162 0.79 -26.87 -5.58
C ILE A 162 -0.18 -26.91 -4.40
N LEU A 163 -0.33 -25.80 -3.67
CA LEU A 163 -1.29 -25.69 -2.55
C LEU A 163 -2.73 -25.91 -3.01
N ALA A 164 -3.13 -25.31 -4.13
CA ALA A 164 -4.46 -25.52 -4.68
C ALA A 164 -4.72 -26.97 -5.03
N ARG A 165 -3.73 -27.66 -5.63
CA ARG A 165 -3.83 -29.08 -5.98
C ARG A 165 -3.79 -30.01 -4.77
N ALA A 166 -3.09 -29.63 -3.71
CA ALA A 166 -3.05 -30.34 -2.43
C ALA A 166 -4.34 -30.19 -1.61
N GLY A 167 -5.32 -29.39 -2.06
CA GLY A 167 -6.58 -29.21 -1.34
C GLY A 167 -6.52 -28.16 -0.22
N ALA A 168 -5.46 -27.35 -0.16
CA ALA A 168 -5.31 -26.35 0.90
C ALA A 168 -6.51 -25.35 1.03
N PRO A 169 -7.18 -24.90 -0.06
CA PRO A 169 -8.39 -24.10 0.06
C PRO A 169 -9.54 -24.82 0.75
N GLN A 170 -9.69 -26.12 0.51
CA GLN A 170 -10.72 -26.97 1.11
C GLN A 170 -10.46 -27.21 2.60
N GLU A 171 -9.19 -27.47 2.97
CA GLU A 171 -8.78 -27.58 4.37
C GLU A 171 -8.96 -26.27 5.12
N LEU A 172 -8.60 -25.13 4.49
CA LEU A 172 -8.86 -23.80 5.06
C LEU A 172 -10.34 -23.57 5.29
N ALA A 173 -11.19 -23.92 4.31
CA ALA A 173 -12.65 -23.80 4.41
C ALA A 173 -13.27 -24.78 5.43
N ALA A 174 -12.58 -25.83 5.83
CA ALA A 174 -13.01 -26.77 6.88
C ALA A 174 -12.74 -26.23 8.30
N LEU A 175 -11.88 -25.22 8.45
CA LEU A 175 -11.66 -24.60 9.74
C LEU A 175 -12.92 -23.84 10.19
N PRO A 176 -13.30 -23.92 11.49
CA PRO A 176 -14.51 -23.27 11.99
C PRO A 176 -14.62 -21.77 11.68
N VAL A 177 -13.46 -21.09 11.60
CA VAL A 177 -13.36 -19.65 11.35
C VAL A 177 -13.59 -19.29 9.89
N PHE A 178 -13.31 -20.20 8.95
CA PHE A 178 -13.45 -20.01 7.51
C PHE A 178 -14.52 -20.92 6.90
N GLY A 179 -15.18 -21.74 7.72
CA GLY A 179 -16.17 -22.74 7.29
C GLY A 179 -17.48 -22.12 6.77
N SER A 180 -18.29 -23.00 6.15
CA SER A 180 -19.63 -22.64 5.72
C SER A 180 -20.50 -22.25 6.93
N GLY A 181 -20.91 -21.00 7.00
CA GLY A 181 -21.68 -20.46 8.11
C GLY A 181 -20.88 -19.53 9.05
N ALA A 182 -19.58 -19.40 8.85
CA ALA A 182 -18.82 -18.40 9.59
C ALA A 182 -19.27 -16.98 9.16
N PRO A 183 -19.57 -16.09 10.10
CA PRO A 183 -20.01 -14.74 9.74
C PRO A 183 -18.84 -13.94 9.12
N ALA A 184 -19.15 -13.08 8.16
CA ALA A 184 -18.15 -12.31 7.40
C ALA A 184 -17.17 -11.54 8.31
N TRP A 185 -17.65 -10.98 9.43
CA TRP A 185 -16.80 -10.24 10.37
C TRP A 185 -15.70 -11.12 10.98
N LEU A 186 -16.00 -12.41 11.25
CA LEU A 186 -15.02 -13.33 11.83
C LEU A 186 -13.98 -13.76 10.81
N ILE A 187 -14.39 -14.01 9.57
CA ILE A 187 -13.49 -14.29 8.45
C ILE A 187 -12.52 -13.15 8.25
N LEU A 188 -13.02 -11.89 8.21
CA LEU A 188 -12.20 -10.70 8.04
C LEU A 188 -11.24 -10.48 9.22
N LEU A 189 -11.69 -10.75 10.46
CA LEU A 189 -10.84 -10.67 11.64
C LEU A 189 -9.66 -11.66 11.56
N ALA A 190 -9.99 -12.93 11.31
CA ALA A 190 -9.00 -13.99 11.22
C ALA A 190 -8.00 -13.73 10.08
N LEU A 191 -8.50 -13.28 8.93
CA LEU A 191 -7.67 -12.90 7.80
C LEU A 191 -6.76 -11.72 8.14
N ASN A 192 -7.26 -10.70 8.83
CA ASN A 192 -6.44 -9.57 9.26
C ASN A 192 -5.31 -9.99 10.20
N ILE A 193 -5.59 -10.84 11.18
CA ILE A 193 -4.58 -11.36 12.09
C ILE A 193 -3.53 -12.18 11.32
N LEU A 194 -3.98 -13.07 10.44
CA LEU A 194 -3.10 -13.88 9.61
C LEU A 194 -2.20 -13.00 8.74
N LEU A 195 -2.77 -12.01 8.06
CA LEU A 195 -2.01 -11.11 7.18
C LEU A 195 -1.04 -10.20 7.93
N LEU A 196 -1.38 -9.73 9.14
CA LEU A 196 -0.44 -8.97 9.98
C LEU A 196 0.77 -9.82 10.37
N ILE A 197 0.55 -11.09 10.73
CA ILE A 197 1.62 -12.02 11.06
C ILE A 197 2.47 -12.31 9.82
N LEU A 198 1.85 -12.73 8.71
CA LEU A 198 2.56 -13.03 7.49
C LEU A 198 3.28 -11.80 6.90
N GLY A 199 2.64 -10.64 6.90
CA GLY A 199 3.19 -9.39 6.39
C GLY A 199 4.39 -8.88 7.18
N SER A 200 4.53 -9.28 8.46
CA SER A 200 5.73 -8.98 9.24
C SER A 200 6.93 -9.86 8.90
N VAL A 201 6.72 -10.98 8.16
CA VAL A 201 7.76 -12.00 7.86
C VAL A 201 8.01 -12.16 6.37
N MET A 202 6.99 -11.96 5.54
CA MET A 202 7.03 -12.23 4.10
C MET A 202 6.76 -10.96 3.30
N GLU A 203 7.19 -11.00 2.05
CA GLU A 203 6.93 -9.93 1.08
C GLU A 203 5.45 -9.93 0.65
N ALA A 204 4.86 -8.73 0.52
CA ALA A 204 3.42 -8.53 0.29
C ALA A 204 2.91 -9.23 -0.98
N ILE A 205 3.68 -9.18 -2.08
CA ILE A 205 3.31 -9.79 -3.35
C ILE A 205 3.20 -11.31 -3.22
N ALA A 206 4.17 -11.93 -2.52
CA ALA A 206 4.16 -13.38 -2.31
C ALA A 206 2.93 -13.81 -1.48
N ILE A 207 2.58 -13.03 -0.45
CA ILE A 207 1.39 -13.30 0.37
C ILE A 207 0.12 -13.23 -0.48
N LEU A 208 -0.04 -12.20 -1.32
CA LEU A 208 -1.21 -12.07 -2.19
C LEU A 208 -1.36 -13.25 -3.14
N LEU A 209 -0.27 -13.68 -3.79
CA LEU A 209 -0.28 -14.79 -4.73
C LEU A 209 -0.69 -16.12 -4.08
N ILE A 210 -0.36 -16.31 -2.81
CA ILE A 210 -0.69 -17.53 -2.06
C ILE A 210 -2.08 -17.43 -1.45
N ILE A 211 -2.39 -16.33 -0.78
CA ILE A 211 -3.59 -16.21 0.07
C ILE A 211 -4.84 -15.86 -0.75
N VAL A 212 -4.73 -15.00 -1.77
CA VAL A 212 -5.91 -14.54 -2.52
C VAL A 212 -6.64 -15.69 -3.20
N PRO A 213 -6.00 -16.62 -3.94
CA PRO A 213 -6.71 -17.75 -4.55
C PRO A 213 -7.40 -18.68 -3.53
N MET A 214 -6.85 -18.76 -2.31
CA MET A 214 -7.41 -19.59 -1.25
C MET A 214 -8.60 -18.94 -0.56
N ILE A 215 -8.50 -17.63 -0.27
CA ILE A 215 -9.49 -16.93 0.56
C ILE A 215 -10.63 -16.29 -0.26
N LEU A 216 -10.38 -15.93 -1.52
CA LEU A 216 -11.37 -15.27 -2.37
C LEU A 216 -12.67 -16.08 -2.53
N PRO A 217 -12.64 -17.40 -2.83
CA PRO A 217 -13.86 -18.20 -2.90
C PRO A 217 -14.64 -18.24 -1.59
N ILE A 218 -13.95 -18.25 -0.45
CA ILE A 218 -14.53 -18.25 0.89
C ILE A 218 -15.20 -16.90 1.17
N ALA A 219 -14.50 -15.82 0.87
CA ALA A 219 -14.97 -14.46 1.06
C ALA A 219 -16.21 -14.15 0.21
N LEU A 220 -16.24 -14.57 -1.05
CA LEU A 220 -17.39 -14.40 -1.94
C LEU A 220 -18.62 -15.16 -1.43
N LYS A 221 -18.45 -16.40 -0.94
CA LYS A 221 -19.53 -17.19 -0.32
C LYS A 221 -20.08 -16.52 0.96
N ALA A 222 -19.23 -15.81 1.70
CA ALA A 222 -19.62 -15.06 2.88
C ALA A 222 -20.22 -13.67 2.56
N GLY A 223 -20.38 -13.32 1.27
CA GLY A 223 -20.94 -12.04 0.84
C GLY A 223 -19.96 -10.85 0.96
N ILE A 224 -18.66 -11.11 1.07
CA ILE A 224 -17.65 -10.06 1.13
C ILE A 224 -17.34 -9.58 -0.30
N ASP A 225 -17.46 -8.27 -0.54
CA ASP A 225 -17.12 -7.66 -1.83
C ASP A 225 -15.63 -7.84 -2.15
N PRO A 226 -15.26 -8.28 -3.37
CA PRO A 226 -13.87 -8.54 -3.73
C PRO A 226 -13.00 -7.27 -3.77
N ILE A 227 -13.55 -6.10 -4.10
CA ILE A 227 -12.82 -4.82 -4.05
C ILE A 227 -12.52 -4.43 -2.60
N HIS A 228 -13.54 -4.55 -1.72
CA HIS A 228 -13.35 -4.32 -0.29
C HIS A 228 -12.27 -5.25 0.29
N LEU A 229 -12.35 -6.54 -0.02
CA LEU A 229 -11.35 -7.52 0.40
C LEU A 229 -9.94 -7.11 -0.06
N GLY A 230 -9.78 -6.75 -1.33
CA GLY A 230 -8.48 -6.41 -1.90
C GLY A 230 -7.86 -5.15 -1.32
N VAL A 231 -8.65 -4.10 -1.11
CA VAL A 231 -8.18 -2.87 -0.47
C VAL A 231 -7.80 -3.12 0.98
N MET A 232 -8.61 -3.88 1.73
CA MET A 232 -8.34 -4.26 3.10
C MET A 232 -7.05 -5.09 3.20
N MET A 233 -6.86 -6.10 2.35
CA MET A 233 -5.63 -6.90 2.29
C MET A 233 -4.42 -6.03 1.95
N SER A 234 -4.54 -5.16 0.96
CA SER A 234 -3.47 -4.22 0.57
C SER A 234 -3.08 -3.33 1.74
N PHE A 235 -4.05 -2.76 2.44
CA PHE A 235 -3.82 -1.92 3.62
C PHE A 235 -3.14 -2.68 4.75
N ASN A 236 -3.60 -3.90 5.04
CA ASN A 236 -3.03 -4.75 6.08
C ASN A 236 -1.54 -5.05 5.79
N LEU A 237 -1.23 -5.47 4.57
CA LEU A 237 0.14 -5.81 4.17
C LEU A 237 1.09 -4.63 4.25
N THR A 238 0.62 -3.39 4.03
CA THR A 238 1.48 -2.21 4.19
C THR A 238 1.86 -1.94 5.64
N ILE A 239 1.02 -2.31 6.62
CA ILE A 239 1.38 -2.26 8.03
C ILE A 239 2.53 -3.23 8.32
N GLY A 240 2.50 -4.42 7.69
CA GLY A 240 3.57 -5.41 7.80
C GLY A 240 4.95 -4.86 7.42
N LEU A 241 5.02 -3.94 6.45
CA LEU A 241 6.29 -3.35 5.99
C LEU A 241 7.06 -2.57 7.06
N ILE A 242 6.39 -2.06 8.09
CA ILE A 242 7.02 -1.35 9.22
C ILE A 242 7.02 -2.19 10.51
N THR A 243 6.40 -3.38 10.48
CA THR A 243 6.20 -4.21 11.67
C THR A 243 7.39 -5.18 11.85
N PRO A 244 7.99 -5.27 13.06
CA PRO A 244 8.97 -6.30 13.35
C PRO A 244 8.40 -7.71 13.18
N PRO A 245 9.21 -8.74 12.86
CA PRO A 245 10.67 -8.73 12.82
C PRO A 245 11.30 -8.37 11.46
N PHE A 246 10.58 -8.44 10.31
CA PHE A 246 11.18 -8.35 8.97
C PHE A 246 10.59 -7.23 8.10
N GLY A 247 9.94 -6.23 8.66
CA GLY A 247 9.40 -5.10 7.90
C GLY A 247 10.45 -4.46 6.97
N SER A 248 10.24 -4.52 5.67
CA SER A 248 11.22 -4.05 4.67
C SER A 248 11.49 -2.55 4.79
N ILE A 249 10.45 -1.74 5.03
CA ILE A 249 10.61 -0.29 5.29
C ILE A 249 11.40 -0.07 6.58
N MET A 250 11.15 -0.87 7.63
CA MET A 250 11.89 -0.80 8.88
C MET A 250 13.40 -0.97 8.65
N PHE A 251 13.82 -2.00 7.90
CA PHE A 251 15.24 -2.23 7.62
C PHE A 251 15.86 -1.07 6.83
N VAL A 252 15.18 -0.57 5.81
CA VAL A 252 15.66 0.57 5.02
C VAL A 252 15.82 1.80 5.91
N MET A 253 14.83 2.10 6.75
CA MET A 253 14.88 3.26 7.64
C MET A 253 15.94 3.14 8.72
N CYS A 254 16.14 1.94 9.30
CA CYS A 254 17.23 1.69 10.24
C CYS A 254 18.61 1.92 9.59
N GLY A 255 18.79 1.47 8.34
CA GLY A 255 20.03 1.68 7.59
C GLY A 255 20.32 3.15 7.30
N ILE A 256 19.31 3.92 6.87
CA ILE A 256 19.44 5.35 6.56
C ILE A 256 19.69 6.17 7.82
N ALA A 257 18.88 5.97 8.87
CA ALA A 257 18.93 6.74 10.10
C ALA A 257 20.07 6.31 11.04
N LYS A 258 20.71 5.16 10.75
CA LYS A 258 21.74 4.52 11.60
C LYS A 258 21.23 4.31 13.04
N VAL A 259 20.05 3.73 13.17
CA VAL A 259 19.41 3.35 14.43
C VAL A 259 19.20 1.85 14.48
N SER A 260 19.12 1.29 15.69
CA SER A 260 18.84 -0.13 15.87
C SER A 260 17.37 -0.46 15.52
N ILE A 261 17.11 -1.72 15.18
CA ILE A 261 15.74 -2.23 14.95
C ILE A 261 14.88 -2.02 16.19
N TYR A 262 15.45 -2.23 17.37
CA TYR A 262 14.73 -2.05 18.64
C TYR A 262 14.30 -0.59 18.86
N GLU A 263 15.20 0.38 18.63
CA GLU A 263 14.89 1.80 18.75
C GLU A 263 13.82 2.23 17.75
N PHE A 264 13.94 1.79 16.50
CA PHE A 264 12.93 2.05 15.47
C PHE A 264 11.57 1.45 15.87
N SER A 265 11.54 0.18 16.27
CA SER A 265 10.29 -0.55 16.58
C SER A 265 9.57 0.09 17.76
N ARG A 266 10.31 0.51 18.79
CA ARG A 266 9.74 1.23 19.95
C ARG A 266 9.08 2.54 19.53
N GLU A 267 9.72 3.30 18.66
CA GLU A 267 9.18 4.56 18.14
C GLU A 267 8.08 4.36 17.09
N ALA A 268 8.09 3.26 16.35
CA ALA A 268 7.08 2.92 15.35
C ALA A 268 5.78 2.38 15.98
N MET A 269 5.82 1.83 17.21
CA MET A 269 4.66 1.20 17.84
C MET A 269 3.39 2.07 17.87
N PRO A 270 3.43 3.36 18.26
CA PRO A 270 2.25 4.21 18.24
C PRO A 270 1.63 4.37 16.84
N PHE A 271 2.47 4.40 15.80
CA PHE A 271 2.01 4.48 14.42
C PHE A 271 1.36 3.17 13.97
N ILE A 272 1.97 2.03 14.31
CA ILE A 272 1.41 0.70 14.03
C ILE A 272 0.04 0.55 14.67
N VAL A 273 -0.11 0.95 15.94
CA VAL A 273 -1.40 0.88 16.65
C VAL A 273 -2.47 1.72 15.95
N VAL A 274 -2.15 2.95 15.56
CA VAL A 274 -3.10 3.83 14.85
C VAL A 274 -3.48 3.26 13.49
N LEU A 275 -2.52 2.66 12.77
CA LEU A 275 -2.78 2.00 11.48
C LEU A 275 -3.64 0.74 11.64
N VAL A 276 -3.44 -0.04 12.70
CA VAL A 276 -4.29 -1.22 13.01
C VAL A 276 -5.72 -0.78 13.35
N VAL A 277 -5.89 0.34 14.07
CA VAL A 277 -7.22 0.91 14.32
C VAL A 277 -7.87 1.37 13.00
N ALA A 278 -7.12 2.06 12.13
CA ALA A 278 -7.62 2.44 10.81
C ALA A 278 -7.97 1.23 9.94
N LEU A 279 -7.16 0.15 10.00
CA LEU A 279 -7.47 -1.13 9.36
C LEU A 279 -8.79 -1.71 9.87
N GLY A 280 -9.01 -1.67 11.18
CA GLY A 280 -10.29 -2.10 11.79
C GLY A 280 -11.49 -1.33 11.23
N LEU A 281 -11.37 0.00 11.11
CA LEU A 281 -12.43 0.82 10.50
C LEU A 281 -12.68 0.43 9.04
N ILE A 282 -11.63 0.28 8.23
CA ILE A 282 -11.75 -0.11 6.82
C ILE A 282 -12.35 -1.51 6.69
N THR A 283 -11.99 -2.43 7.57
CA THR A 283 -12.47 -3.82 7.56
C THR A 283 -13.97 -3.91 7.85
N TYR A 284 -14.44 -3.15 8.84
CA TYR A 284 -15.84 -3.28 9.32
C TYR A 284 -16.79 -2.20 8.80
N VAL A 285 -16.27 -1.24 8.03
CA VAL A 285 -17.05 -0.20 7.36
C VAL A 285 -16.78 -0.24 5.85
N PRO A 286 -17.38 -1.21 5.11
CA PRO A 286 -17.13 -1.39 3.67
C PRO A 286 -17.39 -0.14 2.84
N SER A 287 -18.28 0.73 3.28
CA SER A 287 -18.58 2.01 2.61
C SER A 287 -17.37 2.94 2.51
N LEU A 288 -16.37 2.83 3.40
CA LEU A 288 -15.13 3.60 3.30
C LEU A 288 -14.31 3.22 2.06
N VAL A 289 -14.48 2.00 1.57
CA VAL A 289 -13.82 1.49 0.37
C VAL A 289 -14.72 1.61 -0.85
N LEU A 290 -15.99 1.21 -0.73
CA LEU A 290 -16.89 1.02 -1.87
C LEU A 290 -17.63 2.30 -2.28
N PHE A 291 -17.77 3.30 -1.40
CA PHE A 291 -18.50 4.53 -1.68
C PHE A 291 -18.02 5.23 -2.95
N LEU A 292 -16.72 5.43 -3.08
CA LEU A 292 -16.16 6.17 -4.21
C LEU A 292 -16.19 5.37 -5.53
N PRO A 293 -15.81 4.07 -5.56
CA PRO A 293 -16.00 3.23 -6.73
C PRO A 293 -17.45 3.15 -7.21
N ASP A 294 -18.40 2.98 -6.30
CA ASP A 294 -19.81 2.87 -6.65
C ASP A 294 -20.40 4.19 -7.16
N LEU A 295 -19.92 5.32 -6.63
CA LEU A 295 -20.32 6.66 -7.08
C LEU A 295 -19.82 6.96 -8.50
N ILE A 296 -18.57 6.57 -8.83
CA ILE A 296 -17.92 6.95 -10.10
C ILE A 296 -18.20 5.93 -11.20
N MET A 297 -18.21 4.64 -10.86
CA MET A 297 -18.29 3.55 -11.85
C MET A 297 -19.59 2.74 -11.78
N GLY A 298 -20.50 3.11 -10.87
CA GLY A 298 -21.70 2.33 -10.59
C GLY A 298 -21.43 1.11 -9.70
N LYS A 299 -22.50 0.50 -9.18
CA LYS A 299 -22.39 -0.74 -8.41
C LYS A 299 -21.96 -1.87 -9.35
N GLY A 300 -20.93 -2.60 -8.95
CA GLY A 300 -20.41 -3.76 -9.67
C GLY A 300 -21.15 -5.04 -9.38
#